data_a070db9f452e61adcb2ff884ddb6cbf0
#
_entry.id   a070db9f452e61adcb2ff884ddb6cbf0
#
_cell.length_a   1.000
_cell.length_b   1.000
_cell.length_c   1.000
_cell.angle_alpha   90.00
_cell.angle_beta   90.00
_cell.angle_gamma   90.00
#
_symmetry.space_group_name_H-M   'P 1'
#
loop_
_entity.id
_entity.type
_entity.pdbx_description
1 polymer ?
#
loop_
_entity_poly.entity_id
_entity_poly.type
_entity_poly.pdbx_seq_one_letter_code
_entity_poly.pdbx_strand_id
1 'polypeptide(L)'
;MRYAVNVFKVLEVTPPSTLTPVAGVHPLVQGLAELRGQLMPVIALPQLLGGSPPAHPQWVVTEFNGRHQAFIVANVERIVHVDVAKLQAPDTQSGEAITGLVETPQGWLKLLDFDHVLARIIGEPPE
;
A
#
# COMPACT_ATOMS: atom_id res chain seq x y z
N MET A 1 -10.15 -10.12 -3.03
CA MET A 1 -9.67 -10.04 -1.62
C MET A 1 -9.60 -8.59 -1.19
N ARG A 2 -10.10 -8.31 -0.01
CA ARG A 2 -10.12 -6.95 0.52
C ARG A 2 -8.99 -6.75 1.52
N TYR A 3 -8.37 -5.58 1.44
CA TYR A 3 -7.27 -5.20 2.32
C TYR A 3 -7.62 -3.91 3.05
N ALA A 4 -7.07 -3.72 4.22
CA ALA A 4 -7.23 -2.50 5.00
C ALA A 4 -5.86 -1.98 5.42
N VAL A 5 -5.74 -0.67 5.49
CA VAL A 5 -4.53 0.00 5.94
C VAL A 5 -4.88 1.03 7.01
N ASN A 6 -3.90 1.39 7.82
CA ASN A 6 -4.09 2.40 8.84
C ASN A 6 -4.37 3.76 8.17
N VAL A 7 -5.55 4.32 8.43
CA VAL A 7 -5.97 5.59 7.82
C VAL A 7 -5.03 6.75 8.17
N PHE A 8 -4.37 6.69 9.32
CA PHE A 8 -3.43 7.75 9.71
C PHE A 8 -2.16 7.78 8.87
N LYS A 9 -1.88 6.72 8.11
CA LYS A 9 -0.77 6.71 7.17
C LYS A 9 -1.13 7.26 5.80
N VAL A 10 -2.42 7.44 5.52
CA VAL A 10 -2.90 7.89 4.22
C VAL A 10 -3.03 9.41 4.23
N LEU A 11 -2.32 10.06 3.31
CA LEU A 11 -2.44 11.50 3.11
C LEU A 11 -3.61 11.85 2.21
N GLU A 12 -3.73 11.13 1.10
CA GLU A 12 -4.82 11.35 0.16
C GLU A 12 -4.96 10.18 -0.79
N VAL A 13 -6.08 10.13 -1.49
CA VAL A 13 -6.31 9.24 -2.62
C VAL A 13 -6.46 10.13 -3.85
N THR A 14 -5.71 9.82 -4.90
CA THR A 14 -5.67 10.66 -6.09
C THR A 14 -5.72 9.80 -7.35
N PRO A 15 -6.27 10.34 -8.45
CA PRO A 15 -6.14 9.65 -9.74
C PRO A 15 -4.67 9.55 -10.15
N PRO A 16 -4.33 8.57 -11.00
CA PRO A 16 -2.98 8.49 -11.54
C PRO A 16 -2.56 9.75 -12.29
N SER A 17 -1.30 10.10 -12.18
CA SER A 17 -0.71 11.18 -12.94
C SER A 17 0.50 10.66 -13.72
N THR A 18 1.25 11.57 -14.32
CA THR A 18 2.39 11.21 -15.16
C THR A 18 3.48 10.55 -14.33
N LEU A 19 3.99 9.42 -14.84
CA LEU A 19 5.11 8.70 -14.25
C LEU A 19 6.37 8.94 -15.06
N THR A 20 7.47 9.20 -14.37
CA THR A 20 8.80 9.25 -14.96
C THR A 20 9.50 7.94 -14.64
N PRO A 21 9.84 7.11 -15.65
CA PRO A 21 10.55 5.87 -15.40
C PRO A 21 11.93 6.12 -14.79
N VAL A 22 12.36 5.23 -13.90
CA VAL A 22 13.66 5.31 -13.23
C VAL A 22 14.35 3.96 -13.34
N ALA A 23 15.62 3.96 -13.75
CA ALA A 23 16.41 2.75 -13.82
C ALA A 23 17.03 2.43 -12.46
N GLY A 24 17.32 1.15 -12.21
CA GLY A 24 18.05 0.73 -11.03
C GLY A 24 17.25 0.68 -9.75
N VAL A 25 15.92 0.75 -9.83
CA VAL A 25 15.03 0.64 -8.67
C VAL A 25 14.38 -0.74 -8.64
N HIS A 26 13.74 -1.02 -7.52
CA HIS A 26 13.00 -2.29 -7.37
C HIS A 26 11.96 -2.44 -8.48
N PRO A 27 11.77 -3.66 -9.04
CA PRO A 27 10.83 -3.89 -10.15
C PRO A 27 9.39 -3.44 -9.89
N LEU A 28 8.97 -3.40 -8.63
CA LEU A 28 7.62 -2.96 -8.27
C LEU A 28 7.48 -1.45 -8.19
N VAL A 29 8.57 -0.69 -8.28
CA VAL A 29 8.51 0.76 -8.40
C VAL A 29 8.32 1.08 -9.88
N GLN A 30 7.13 1.60 -10.20
CA GLN A 30 6.76 1.88 -11.58
C GLN A 30 7.41 3.14 -12.14
N GLY A 31 7.86 4.02 -11.26
CA GLY A 31 8.48 5.28 -11.64
C GLY A 31 8.32 6.31 -10.53
N LEU A 32 8.65 7.55 -10.85
CA LEU A 32 8.46 8.68 -9.95
C LEU A 32 7.33 9.56 -10.45
N ALA A 33 6.55 10.09 -9.52
CA ALA A 33 5.55 11.11 -9.79
C ALA A 33 5.83 12.32 -8.93
N GLU A 34 5.31 13.46 -9.35
CA GLU A 34 5.41 14.70 -8.58
C GLU A 34 4.06 15.04 -8.00
N LEU A 35 4.02 15.31 -6.70
CA LEU A 35 2.83 15.78 -6.02
C LEU A 35 3.22 17.01 -5.20
N ARG A 36 2.62 18.14 -5.53
CA ARG A 36 2.86 19.41 -4.82
C ARG A 36 4.35 19.74 -4.68
N GLY A 37 5.10 19.54 -5.77
CA GLY A 37 6.52 19.83 -5.79
C GLY A 37 7.42 18.78 -5.18
N GLN A 38 6.87 17.67 -4.71
CA GLN A 38 7.65 16.57 -4.14
C GLN A 38 7.63 15.37 -5.06
N LEU A 39 8.81 14.81 -5.30
CA LEU A 39 8.93 13.56 -6.04
C LEU A 39 8.66 12.39 -5.11
N MET A 40 7.92 11.41 -5.61
CA MET A 40 7.59 10.22 -4.83
C MET A 40 7.65 8.98 -5.71
N PRO A 41 8.13 7.85 -5.17
CA PRO A 41 8.03 6.58 -5.89
C PRO A 41 6.58 6.11 -5.94
N VAL A 42 6.22 5.45 -7.04
CA VAL A 42 4.89 4.88 -7.23
C VAL A 42 5.04 3.37 -7.29
N ILE A 43 4.39 2.68 -6.37
CA ILE A 43 4.61 1.27 -6.11
C ILE A 43 3.40 0.46 -6.55
N ALA A 44 3.66 -0.63 -7.28
CA ALA A 44 2.63 -1.53 -7.80
C ALA A 44 2.19 -2.51 -6.71
N LEU A 45 1.32 -2.08 -5.82
CA LEU A 45 0.87 -2.89 -4.70
C LEU A 45 0.15 -4.18 -5.12
N PRO A 46 -0.76 -4.18 -6.12
CA PRO A 46 -1.41 -5.44 -6.50
C PRO A 46 -0.41 -6.51 -6.93
N GLN A 47 0.63 -6.16 -7.66
CA GLN A 47 1.64 -7.13 -8.10
C GLN A 47 2.45 -7.65 -6.92
N LEU A 48 2.73 -6.79 -5.91
CA LEU A 48 3.38 -7.23 -4.68
C LEU A 48 2.57 -8.31 -3.97
N LEU A 49 1.24 -8.20 -4.02
CA LEU A 49 0.33 -9.13 -3.37
C LEU A 49 -0.04 -10.32 -4.25
N GLY A 50 0.64 -10.50 -5.38
CA GLY A 50 0.41 -11.62 -6.27
C GLY A 50 -0.70 -11.43 -7.28
N GLY A 51 -1.22 -10.22 -7.39
CA GLY A 51 -2.29 -9.90 -8.33
C GLY A 51 -1.81 -9.29 -9.63
N SER A 52 -2.76 -8.83 -10.42
CA SER A 52 -2.52 -8.23 -11.73
C SER A 52 -2.69 -6.72 -11.68
N PRO A 53 -2.11 -5.97 -12.63
CA PRO A 53 -2.35 -4.53 -12.71
C PRO A 53 -3.85 -4.23 -12.85
N PRO A 54 -4.37 -3.26 -12.08
CA PRO A 54 -5.78 -2.92 -12.20
C PRO A 54 -6.08 -2.15 -13.48
N ALA A 55 -7.30 -2.35 -14.01
CA ALA A 55 -7.73 -1.66 -15.22
C ALA A 55 -7.97 -0.17 -14.98
N HIS A 56 -8.47 0.18 -13.80
CA HIS A 56 -8.78 1.57 -13.43
C HIS A 56 -8.11 1.89 -12.09
N PRO A 57 -6.80 2.13 -12.12
CA PRO A 57 -6.05 2.32 -10.88
C PRO A 57 -6.38 3.63 -10.18
N GLN A 58 -6.22 3.60 -8.86
CA GLN A 58 -6.16 4.79 -8.02
C GLN A 58 -4.84 4.77 -7.28
N TRP A 59 -4.38 5.92 -6.83
CA TRP A 59 -3.15 6.04 -6.05
C TRP A 59 -3.48 6.44 -4.62
N VAL A 60 -2.95 5.67 -3.67
CA VAL A 60 -3.01 6.02 -2.24
C VAL A 60 -1.66 6.62 -1.87
N VAL A 61 -1.66 7.90 -1.54
CA VAL A 61 -0.44 8.61 -1.15
C VAL A 61 -0.25 8.51 0.34
N THR A 62 0.93 8.09 0.75
CA THR A 62 1.28 7.91 2.16
C THR A 62 2.54 8.69 2.49
N GLU A 63 2.76 8.90 3.79
CA GLU A 63 3.99 9.50 4.29
C GLU A 63 4.71 8.53 5.21
N PHE A 64 6.02 8.41 4.99
CA PHE A 64 6.90 7.62 5.83
C PHE A 64 8.21 8.38 6.02
N ASN A 65 8.56 8.67 7.28
CA ASN A 65 9.77 9.41 7.62
C ASN A 65 9.90 10.74 6.85
N GLY A 66 8.78 11.47 6.74
CA GLY A 66 8.76 12.76 6.06
C GLY A 66 8.80 12.69 4.54
N ARG A 67 8.76 11.50 3.96
CA ARG A 67 8.79 11.29 2.51
C ARG A 67 7.47 10.74 2.03
N HIS A 68 7.07 11.14 0.84
CA HIS A 68 5.83 10.67 0.23
C HIS A 68 6.07 9.45 -0.66
N GLN A 69 5.12 8.54 -0.68
CA GLN A 69 5.07 7.40 -1.59
C GLN A 69 3.63 7.25 -2.06
N ALA A 70 3.46 6.69 -3.26
CA ALA A 70 2.14 6.36 -3.76
C ALA A 70 2.05 4.86 -3.99
N PHE A 71 0.92 4.27 -3.61
CA PHE A 71 0.64 2.87 -3.87
C PHE A 71 -0.50 2.77 -4.89
N ILE A 72 -0.26 2.06 -5.98
CA ILE A 72 -1.29 1.78 -6.96
C ILE A 72 -2.23 0.75 -6.37
N VAL A 73 -3.53 1.04 -6.42
CA VAL A 73 -4.57 0.13 -5.93
C VAL A 73 -5.69 0.05 -6.96
N ALA A 74 -6.49 -1.01 -6.88
CA ALA A 74 -7.61 -1.20 -7.79
C ALA A 74 -8.80 -0.32 -7.42
N ASN A 75 -9.10 -0.20 -6.13
CA ASN A 75 -10.25 0.54 -5.65
C ASN A 75 -10.06 0.87 -4.18
N VAL A 76 -10.53 2.05 -3.80
CA VAL A 76 -10.59 2.46 -2.39
C VAL A 76 -12.05 2.52 -2.00
N GLU A 77 -12.43 1.73 -0.99
CA GLU A 77 -13.83 1.65 -0.59
C GLU A 77 -14.18 2.75 0.41
N ARG A 78 -13.81 2.54 1.67
CA ARG A 78 -14.21 3.48 2.73
C ARG A 78 -13.38 3.25 3.99
N ILE A 79 -13.49 4.17 4.92
CA ILE A 79 -12.93 4.00 6.26
C ILE A 79 -13.88 3.10 7.05
N VAL A 80 -13.30 2.09 7.71
CA VAL A 80 -14.05 1.18 8.56
C VAL A 80 -13.41 1.15 9.95
N HIS A 81 -14.22 0.86 10.96
CA HIS A 81 -13.73 0.65 12.30
C HIS A 81 -13.52 -0.84 12.52
N VAL A 82 -12.33 -1.20 12.98
CA VAL A 82 -11.96 -2.58 13.26
C VAL A 82 -11.77 -2.73 14.76
N ASP A 83 -12.43 -3.73 15.33
CA ASP A 83 -12.25 -4.07 16.75
C ASP A 83 -10.92 -4.79 16.91
N VAL A 84 -9.95 -4.11 17.55
CA VAL A 84 -8.62 -4.67 17.77
C VAL A 84 -8.67 -5.99 18.53
N ALA A 85 -9.65 -6.17 19.40
CA ALA A 85 -9.79 -7.40 20.16
C ALA A 85 -10.15 -8.62 19.30
N LYS A 86 -10.66 -8.38 18.08
CA LYS A 86 -11.03 -9.44 17.13
C LYS A 86 -9.97 -9.72 16.09
N LEU A 87 -8.84 -9.02 16.15
CA LEU A 87 -7.74 -9.25 15.22
C LEU A 87 -7.11 -10.61 15.47
N GLN A 88 -6.83 -11.31 14.39
CA GLN A 88 -6.17 -12.60 14.44
C GLN A 88 -4.80 -12.50 13.80
N ALA A 89 -3.88 -13.35 14.23
CA ALA A 89 -2.56 -13.41 13.65
C ALA A 89 -2.64 -13.82 12.19
N PRO A 90 -1.78 -13.27 11.32
CA PRO A 90 -1.78 -13.66 9.92
C PRO A 90 -1.31 -15.10 9.75
N ASP A 91 -1.80 -15.73 8.69
CA ASP A 91 -1.27 -17.01 8.24
C ASP A 91 0.18 -16.81 7.77
N THR A 92 1.03 -17.77 8.06
CA THR A 92 2.44 -17.73 7.64
C THR A 92 2.59 -17.67 6.12
N GLN A 93 1.57 -18.05 5.37
CA GLN A 93 1.57 -17.98 3.92
C GLN A 93 1.13 -16.62 3.37
N SER A 94 0.65 -15.72 4.23
CA SER A 94 0.13 -14.42 3.79
C SER A 94 1.22 -13.39 3.49
N GLY A 95 2.49 -13.69 3.82
CA GLY A 95 3.60 -12.75 3.62
C GLY A 95 3.75 -11.77 4.77
N GLU A 96 4.91 -11.09 4.80
CA GLU A 96 5.27 -10.23 5.93
C GLU A 96 4.49 -8.92 5.95
N ALA A 97 3.96 -8.48 4.81
CA ALA A 97 3.21 -7.23 4.74
C ALA A 97 1.84 -7.32 5.40
N ILE A 98 1.34 -8.52 5.61
CA ILE A 98 0.04 -8.76 6.27
C ILE A 98 0.29 -8.92 7.76
N THR A 99 -0.25 -8.01 8.55
CA THR A 99 -0.01 -7.98 10.00
C THR A 99 -1.20 -8.44 10.83
N GLY A 100 -2.34 -8.68 10.19
CA GLY A 100 -3.51 -9.17 10.91
C GLY A 100 -4.64 -9.51 9.98
N LEU A 101 -5.59 -10.25 10.52
CA LEU A 101 -6.81 -10.65 9.85
C LEU A 101 -7.99 -10.30 10.73
N VAL A 102 -9.07 -9.83 10.14
CA VAL A 102 -10.32 -9.62 10.87
C VAL A 102 -11.50 -10.04 9.99
N GLU A 103 -12.44 -10.75 10.60
CA GLU A 103 -13.68 -11.11 9.92
C GLU A 103 -14.69 -9.97 10.02
N THR A 104 -15.31 -9.64 8.91
CA THR A 104 -16.36 -8.62 8.83
C THR A 104 -17.61 -9.22 8.20
N PRO A 105 -18.78 -8.55 8.29
CA PRO A 105 -19.98 -9.04 7.62
C PRO A 105 -19.81 -9.24 6.11
N GLN A 106 -18.86 -8.56 5.49
CA GLN A 106 -18.57 -8.68 4.06
C GLN A 106 -17.43 -9.67 3.76
N GLY A 107 -16.95 -10.40 4.77
CA GLY A 107 -15.87 -11.36 4.63
C GLY A 107 -14.62 -10.94 5.38
N TRP A 108 -13.50 -11.61 5.08
CA TRP A 108 -12.24 -11.36 5.75
C TRP A 108 -11.55 -10.13 5.19
N LEU A 109 -10.98 -9.32 6.08
CA LEU A 109 -10.07 -8.24 5.73
C LEU A 109 -8.65 -8.64 6.14
N LYS A 110 -7.69 -8.40 5.24
CA LYS A 110 -6.27 -8.52 5.57
C LYS A 110 -5.72 -7.13 5.86
N LEU A 111 -5.04 -6.98 7.00
CA LEU A 111 -4.43 -5.71 7.37
C LEU A 111 -3.03 -5.63 6.78
N LEU A 112 -2.79 -4.61 5.98
CA LEU A 112 -1.49 -4.32 5.38
C LEU A 112 -0.74 -3.29 6.21
N ASP A 113 0.56 -3.50 6.34
CA ASP A 113 1.45 -2.50 6.93
C ASP A 113 2.33 -1.92 5.83
N PHE A 114 2.05 -0.67 5.45
CA PHE A 114 2.82 0.02 4.41
C PHE A 114 4.29 0.18 4.79
N ASP A 115 4.61 0.32 6.06
CA ASP A 115 5.99 0.45 6.50
C ASP A 115 6.79 -0.83 6.19
N HIS A 116 6.18 -1.99 6.38
CA HIS A 116 6.80 -3.26 6.00
C HIS A 116 6.98 -3.38 4.49
N VAL A 117 5.97 -2.95 3.73
CA VAL A 117 6.05 -2.96 2.26
C VAL A 117 7.21 -2.08 1.80
N LEU A 118 7.31 -0.88 2.36
CA LEU A 118 8.37 0.06 1.99
C LEU A 118 9.76 -0.45 2.35
N ALA A 119 9.90 -1.06 3.52
CA ALA A 119 11.18 -1.62 3.94
C ALA A 119 11.69 -2.69 2.96
N ARG A 120 10.78 -3.50 2.43
CA ARG A 120 11.14 -4.53 1.45
C ARG A 120 11.52 -3.96 0.09
N ILE A 121 10.90 -2.85 -0.31
CA ILE A 121 11.08 -2.28 -1.64
C ILE A 121 12.23 -1.29 -1.68
N ILE A 122 12.31 -0.42 -0.68
CA ILE A 122 13.33 0.64 -0.62
C ILE A 122 14.61 0.13 0.02
N GLY A 123 14.51 -0.94 0.82
CA GLY A 123 15.68 -1.54 1.46
C GLY A 123 16.21 -0.75 2.63
N GLU A 124 15.48 0.22 3.14
CA GLU A 124 15.86 0.96 4.34
C GLU A 124 15.32 0.24 5.57
N PRO A 125 16.20 -0.12 6.51
CA PRO A 125 15.70 -0.68 7.75
C PRO A 125 14.88 0.37 8.48
N PRO A 126 13.74 -0.01 9.05
CA PRO A 126 13.01 0.90 9.92
C PRO A 126 13.85 1.15 11.16
N GLU A 127 14.14 2.39 11.42
CA GLU A 127 14.81 2.78 12.65
C GLU A 127 13.80 3.10 13.72
#